data_401040e5dc5416a850f8f878989ebd79
#
_entry.id   401040e5dc5416a850f8f878989ebd79
#
_cell.length_a   1.000
_cell.length_b   1.000
_cell.length_c   1.000
_cell.angle_alpha   90.00
_cell.angle_beta   90.00
_cell.angle_gamma   90.00
#
_symmetry.space_group_name_H-M   'P 1'
#
loop_
_entity.id
_entity.type
_entity.pdbx_description
1 polymer ?
#
loop_
_entity_poly.entity_id
_entity_poly.type
_entity_poly.pdbx_seq_one_letter_code
_entity_poly.pdbx_strand_id
1 'polypeptide(L)'
;MCGIGGIININNSKIDPEIANNIKTSLEHRGPDNSSIKHISETVSLVHTRLAIIDIEDRSNQPFHSDDNRYWIVFNGEIYNYKEIREELENKGYSFHTSGDTEVLLKGFICYKEKILDKLRGQFAFAIYDSIEKTTFLARDRIGIKPLYFSKYKEWIVFGSEMKTIESSKLIPFIPDTESYMTYMRHLCIPGSSTGNKNISKVRPGEYVTFSKSGEIKTYKYWDPFSFEIDYEMSESDASDELERLLIESVEYRKVSDVEVGLFLSGGLDSSLIGKLMKAGSQSKLKGFNIDYEEHFDGYKGEVSEAEYASSNIDIELIKEKIAYRDFKTLLNNYSNYQDDLNGDEVGIPLYFLGKSARSKGITVVQVGEGADELFYGYEHWLRYLKLNRFIKPIMKNNSRVSGFSNHRLNLLSNIIFNRTSFPGGALGFNLSEINRLVEGGISENPSSLHYVDSKWDDYFSRSDAELSKWMTLVDLDIRLPELLLMRMDKLVMQSGVETRVPFLDHKLVEFVLTVPEKILLNKSTTKPLLKNIARNHIPNKIIDRPKQGFRAPIGEWIKKDIDYFYDSVKSFNEEINLFNTKELNKVLNGSDYQKKWYLINLSQWHASRXVQ
;
A
#
# COMPACT_ATOMS: atom_id res chain seq x y z
N MET A 1 13.36 -3.47 7.30
CA MET A 1 11.94 -3.21 7.70
C MET A 1 11.59 -4.04 8.89
N CYS A 2 10.65 -3.55 9.66
CA CYS A 2 10.48 -4.07 11.01
C CYS A 2 9.00 -4.30 11.31
N GLY A 3 8.76 -4.89 12.47
CA GLY A 3 7.44 -4.94 13.08
C GLY A 3 7.44 -4.05 14.30
N ILE A 4 6.43 -3.21 14.45
CA ILE A 4 6.26 -2.39 15.64
C ILE A 4 4.94 -2.71 16.31
N GLY A 5 4.93 -2.58 17.66
CA GLY A 5 3.73 -2.73 18.44
C GLY A 5 3.85 -2.03 19.78
N GLY A 6 2.72 -1.79 20.40
CA GLY A 6 2.71 -1.20 21.74
C GLY A 6 1.36 -1.36 22.41
N ILE A 7 1.39 -1.36 23.72
CA ILE A 7 0.19 -1.47 24.55
C ILE A 7 0.30 -0.52 25.74
N ILE A 8 -0.80 0.19 25.99
CA ILE A 8 -0.90 1.18 27.07
C ILE A 8 -2.22 0.95 27.80
N ASN A 9 -2.16 0.87 29.13
CA ASN A 9 -3.35 0.87 29.98
C ASN A 9 -3.51 2.27 30.59
N ILE A 10 -4.61 2.94 30.28
CA ILE A 10 -4.85 4.32 30.75
C ILE A 10 -5.45 4.38 32.16
N ASN A 11 -5.87 3.24 32.72
CA ASN A 11 -6.43 3.17 34.08
C ASN A 11 -5.40 2.70 35.14
N ASN A 12 -4.13 2.71 34.79
CA ASN A 12 -3.02 2.35 35.66
C ASN A 12 -3.03 0.87 36.13
N SER A 13 -3.75 0.00 35.42
CA SER A 13 -3.68 -1.44 35.67
C SER A 13 -2.43 -2.03 35.01
N LYS A 14 -1.79 -2.95 35.72
CA LYS A 14 -0.58 -3.61 35.25
C LYS A 14 -0.85 -4.45 33.99
N ILE A 15 0.03 -4.36 33.02
CA ILE A 15 -0.02 -5.18 31.79
C ILE A 15 0.58 -6.55 32.09
N ASP A 16 -0.15 -7.62 31.76
CA ASP A 16 0.36 -8.99 31.81
C ASP A 16 1.47 -9.11 30.74
N PRO A 17 2.69 -9.48 31.12
CA PRO A 17 3.79 -9.64 30.16
C PRO A 17 3.48 -10.59 29.00
N GLU A 18 2.58 -11.57 29.19
CA GLU A 18 2.16 -12.48 28.12
C GLU A 18 1.54 -11.72 26.94
N ILE A 19 0.81 -10.65 27.21
CA ILE A 19 0.18 -9.83 26.15
C ILE A 19 1.26 -9.22 25.24
N ALA A 20 2.29 -8.62 25.81
CA ALA A 20 3.39 -8.04 25.04
C ALA A 20 4.14 -9.13 24.26
N ASN A 21 4.27 -10.32 24.83
CA ASN A 21 4.91 -11.45 24.16
C ASN A 21 4.08 -11.94 22.95
N ASN A 22 2.76 -11.98 23.08
CA ASN A 22 1.86 -12.33 21.96
C ASN A 22 1.99 -11.33 20.82
N ILE A 23 2.04 -10.04 21.15
CA ILE A 23 2.27 -8.97 20.16
C ILE A 23 3.61 -9.18 19.45
N LYS A 24 4.68 -9.48 20.21
CA LYS A 24 6.02 -9.74 19.63
C LYS A 24 5.98 -10.92 18.66
N THR A 25 5.40 -12.02 19.07
CA THR A 25 5.33 -13.25 18.26
C THR A 25 4.56 -12.99 16.94
N SER A 26 3.50 -12.19 16.98
CA SER A 26 2.72 -11.86 15.79
C SER A 26 3.52 -11.08 14.74
N LEU A 27 4.65 -10.47 15.13
CA LEU A 27 5.46 -9.60 14.27
C LEU A 27 6.80 -10.22 13.83
N GLU A 28 7.15 -11.42 14.32
CA GLU A 28 8.49 -12.01 14.08
C GLU A 28 8.83 -12.19 12.60
N HIS A 29 7.82 -12.49 11.75
CA HIS A 29 8.01 -12.63 10.30
C HIS A 29 8.54 -11.35 9.66
N ARG A 30 8.20 -10.17 10.21
CA ARG A 30 8.62 -8.87 9.66
C ARG A 30 10.08 -8.56 10.01
N GLY A 31 10.54 -9.00 11.17
CA GLY A 31 11.87 -8.69 11.65
C GLY A 31 12.56 -9.88 12.29
N PRO A 32 13.15 -10.78 11.49
CA PRO A 32 13.72 -12.01 12.03
C PRO A 32 15.10 -11.85 12.66
N ASP A 33 15.74 -10.67 12.56
CA ASP A 33 17.13 -10.49 13.01
C ASP A 33 17.25 -10.19 14.51
N ASN A 34 16.23 -9.53 15.09
CA ASN A 34 16.17 -9.25 16.53
C ASN A 34 14.70 -9.02 16.92
N SER A 35 14.34 -9.39 18.13
CA SER A 35 13.02 -9.07 18.67
C SER A 35 13.13 -8.67 20.14
N SER A 36 12.38 -7.68 20.55
CA SER A 36 12.54 -7.10 21.86
C SER A 36 11.24 -6.48 22.39
N ILE A 37 11.06 -6.58 23.71
CA ILE A 37 9.97 -5.93 24.44
C ILE A 37 10.62 -4.98 25.46
N LYS A 38 10.12 -3.76 25.54
CA LYS A 38 10.52 -2.85 26.61
C LYS A 38 9.29 -2.47 27.44
N HIS A 39 9.30 -2.89 28.68
CA HIS A 39 8.32 -2.45 29.68
C HIS A 39 8.82 -1.09 30.20
N ILE A 40 8.22 0.01 29.71
CA ILE A 40 8.60 1.36 30.12
C ILE A 40 8.09 1.63 31.56
N SER A 41 6.92 1.05 31.84
CA SER A 41 6.30 1.07 33.18
C SER A 41 5.41 -0.16 33.32
N GLU A 42 4.74 -0.32 34.43
CA GLU A 42 3.76 -1.40 34.60
C GLU A 42 2.57 -1.28 33.65
N THR A 43 2.33 -0.07 33.12
CA THR A 43 1.16 0.23 32.27
C THR A 43 1.51 0.49 30.81
N VAL A 44 2.81 0.40 30.41
CA VAL A 44 3.24 0.69 29.04
C VAL A 44 4.32 -0.29 28.61
N SER A 45 4.07 -0.97 27.50
CA SER A 45 5.06 -1.86 26.85
C SER A 45 5.15 -1.52 25.36
N LEU A 46 6.36 -1.43 24.85
CA LEU A 46 6.65 -1.28 23.42
C LEU A 46 7.35 -2.55 22.91
N VAL A 47 7.05 -2.90 21.66
CA VAL A 47 7.52 -4.14 21.02
C VAL A 47 8.14 -3.80 19.68
N HIS A 48 9.26 -4.43 19.38
CA HIS A 48 9.93 -4.27 18.08
C HIS A 48 10.48 -5.60 17.60
N THR A 49 10.32 -5.87 16.30
CA THR A 49 11.02 -6.97 15.61
C THR A 49 11.80 -6.35 14.46
N ARG A 50 13.09 -6.64 14.39
CA ARG A 50 14.03 -5.93 13.52
C ARG A 50 14.43 -6.75 12.30
N LEU A 51 14.34 -6.13 11.12
CA LEU A 51 15.08 -6.54 9.92
C LEU A 51 16.22 -5.51 9.79
N ALA A 52 17.44 -5.94 10.02
CA ALA A 52 18.60 -5.06 10.11
C ALA A 52 19.09 -4.68 8.70
N ILE A 53 18.97 -3.41 8.34
CA ILE A 53 19.31 -2.88 7.01
C ILE A 53 20.30 -1.71 7.10
N ILE A 54 20.10 -0.76 8.02
CA ILE A 54 21.01 0.37 8.28
C ILE A 54 21.51 0.25 9.71
N ASP A 55 22.80 0.47 9.92
CA ASP A 55 23.49 0.28 11.20
C ASP A 55 23.12 -1.08 11.81
N ILE A 56 23.61 -2.14 11.18
CA ILE A 56 23.20 -3.52 11.50
C ILE A 56 23.61 -3.99 12.90
N GLU A 57 24.34 -3.17 13.65
CA GLU A 57 24.80 -3.45 15.00
C GLU A 57 23.66 -3.40 16.03
N ASP A 58 23.87 -4.08 17.16
CA ASP A 58 22.89 -4.15 18.25
C ASP A 58 22.59 -2.79 18.89
N ARG A 59 23.51 -1.83 18.78
CA ARG A 59 23.29 -0.46 19.30
C ARG A 59 22.09 0.25 18.69
N SER A 60 21.64 -0.18 17.51
CA SER A 60 20.48 0.37 16.81
C SER A 60 19.21 -0.46 17.02
N ASN A 61 19.24 -1.46 17.92
CA ASN A 61 18.05 -2.24 18.25
C ASN A 61 17.01 -1.35 18.96
N GLN A 62 15.75 -1.68 18.77
CA GLN A 62 14.61 -0.95 19.29
C GLN A 62 13.78 -1.85 20.22
N PRO A 63 12.96 -1.31 21.12
CA PRO A 63 12.62 0.12 21.32
C PRO A 63 13.84 0.96 21.70
N PHE A 64 13.99 2.10 21.01
CA PHE A 64 15.11 3.01 21.22
C PHE A 64 14.65 4.20 22.08
N HIS A 65 15.57 4.85 22.82
CA HIS A 65 15.17 5.90 23.75
C HIS A 65 16.11 7.11 23.72
N SER A 66 15.61 8.23 24.19
CA SER A 66 16.39 9.46 24.37
C SER A 66 17.37 9.28 25.53
N ASP A 67 18.42 10.13 25.55
CA ASP A 67 19.49 10.05 26.55
C ASP A 67 18.97 10.18 28.00
N ASP A 68 17.85 10.91 28.17
CA ASP A 68 17.18 11.13 29.46
C ASP A 68 16.10 10.07 29.77
N ASN A 69 15.91 9.07 28.91
CA ASN A 69 14.88 8.02 29.02
C ASN A 69 13.45 8.55 29.00
N ARG A 70 13.24 9.80 28.55
CA ARG A 70 11.89 10.38 28.47
C ARG A 70 11.13 9.88 27.24
N TYR A 71 11.76 9.90 26.06
CA TYR A 71 11.12 9.53 24.79
C TYR A 71 11.55 8.15 24.35
N TRP A 72 10.59 7.33 23.98
CA TRP A 72 10.80 5.95 23.51
C TRP A 72 10.17 5.81 22.14
N ILE A 73 10.92 5.22 21.18
CA ILE A 73 10.46 5.06 19.79
C ILE A 73 10.49 3.60 19.38
N VAL A 74 9.45 3.19 18.61
CA VAL A 74 9.48 2.00 17.75
C VAL A 74 9.17 2.46 16.32
N PHE A 75 9.97 2.00 15.36
CA PHE A 75 10.00 2.53 14.00
C PHE A 75 10.12 1.39 13.00
N ASN A 76 9.24 1.40 12.00
CA ASN A 76 9.22 0.50 10.84
C ASN A 76 9.38 1.36 9.60
N GLY A 77 10.55 1.31 8.97
CA GLY A 77 10.77 2.08 7.75
C GLY A 77 12.22 2.48 7.54
N GLU A 78 12.39 3.43 6.64
CA GLU A 78 13.69 4.00 6.27
C GLU A 78 13.54 5.51 6.09
N ILE A 79 14.40 6.29 6.71
CA ILE A 79 14.50 7.74 6.49
C ILE A 79 15.72 7.96 5.60
N TYR A 80 15.49 8.02 4.29
CA TYR A 80 16.58 8.03 3.31
C TYR A 80 17.50 9.26 3.45
N ASN A 81 16.96 10.40 3.86
CA ASN A 81 17.74 11.64 4.06
C ASN A 81 18.20 11.81 5.51
N TYR A 82 18.38 10.71 6.26
CA TYR A 82 18.76 10.81 7.67
C TYR A 82 20.11 11.49 7.88
N LYS A 83 21.03 11.35 6.92
CA LYS A 83 22.36 11.95 7.04
C LYS A 83 22.31 13.49 7.04
N GLU A 84 21.47 14.04 6.17
CA GLU A 84 21.24 15.48 6.07
C GLU A 84 20.57 16.03 7.34
N ILE A 85 19.57 15.29 7.86
CA ILE A 85 18.88 15.67 9.11
C ILE A 85 19.87 15.56 10.28
N ARG A 86 20.71 14.52 10.30
CA ARG A 86 21.74 14.34 11.32
C ARG A 86 22.69 15.55 11.35
N GLU A 87 23.22 15.95 10.21
CA GLU A 87 24.12 17.11 10.10
C GLU A 87 23.44 18.40 10.64
N GLU A 88 22.17 18.61 10.29
CA GLU A 88 21.39 19.76 10.79
C GLU A 88 21.28 19.71 12.33
N LEU A 89 21.01 18.54 12.90
CA LEU A 89 20.88 18.37 14.35
C LEU A 89 22.24 18.50 15.06
N GLU A 90 23.32 18.01 14.48
CA GLU A 90 24.69 18.17 15.02
C GLU A 90 25.04 19.67 15.10
N ASN A 91 24.68 20.44 14.08
CA ASN A 91 24.88 21.90 14.06
C ASN A 91 24.06 22.61 15.15
N LYS A 92 23.00 21.96 15.66
CA LYS A 92 22.19 22.47 16.78
C LYS A 92 22.68 21.94 18.15
N GLY A 93 23.76 21.16 18.16
CA GLY A 93 24.38 20.67 19.40
C GLY A 93 23.96 19.27 19.83
N TYR A 94 23.18 18.55 19.00
CA TYR A 94 22.84 17.15 19.32
C TYR A 94 24.02 16.23 19.00
N SER A 95 24.27 15.25 19.86
CA SER A 95 25.28 14.19 19.65
C SER A 95 24.57 12.87 19.33
N PHE A 96 25.28 11.94 18.72
CA PHE A 96 24.71 10.67 18.30
C PHE A 96 25.62 9.50 18.73
N HIS A 97 24.98 8.39 19.11
CA HIS A 97 25.65 7.16 19.56
C HIS A 97 25.59 6.05 18.51
N THR A 98 24.70 6.18 17.52
CA THR A 98 24.51 5.20 16.45
C THR A 98 24.79 5.84 15.09
N SER A 99 24.88 5.03 14.04
CA SER A 99 24.99 5.53 12.66
C SER A 99 23.69 5.34 11.87
N GLY A 100 22.61 4.92 12.54
CA GLY A 100 21.33 4.63 11.90
C GLY A 100 20.36 5.80 11.88
N ASP A 101 19.26 5.59 11.18
CA ASP A 101 18.22 6.60 11.01
C ASP A 101 17.24 6.70 12.20
N THR A 102 17.11 5.65 13.01
CA THR A 102 16.19 5.62 14.16
C THR A 102 16.55 6.71 15.19
N GLU A 103 17.82 6.84 15.55
CA GLU A 103 18.27 7.86 16.50
C GLU A 103 18.06 9.26 15.93
N VAL A 104 18.31 9.43 14.63
CA VAL A 104 18.09 10.71 13.93
C VAL A 104 16.62 11.09 13.98
N LEU A 105 15.72 10.13 13.72
CA LEU A 105 14.28 10.38 13.77
C LEU A 105 13.85 10.79 15.19
N LEU A 106 14.33 10.08 16.21
CA LEU A 106 13.96 10.39 17.61
C LEU A 106 14.48 11.77 18.03
N LYS A 107 15.76 12.08 17.76
CA LYS A 107 16.33 13.39 18.11
C LYS A 107 15.71 14.52 17.27
N GLY A 108 15.35 14.22 16.02
CA GLY A 108 14.56 15.15 15.18
C GLY A 108 13.20 15.44 15.80
N PHE A 109 12.51 14.43 16.32
CA PHE A 109 11.23 14.64 17.01
C PHE A 109 11.41 15.45 18.30
N ILE A 110 12.46 15.19 19.06
CA ILE A 110 12.75 15.97 20.29
C ILE A 110 12.94 17.45 19.92
N CYS A 111 13.67 17.73 18.83
CA CYS A 111 13.98 19.09 18.36
C CYS A 111 12.77 19.81 17.76
N TYR A 112 12.01 19.14 16.88
CA TYR A 112 11.01 19.77 16.02
C TYR A 112 9.57 19.36 16.32
N LYS A 113 9.37 18.36 17.20
CA LYS A 113 8.06 17.76 17.49
C LYS A 113 7.44 17.25 16.16
N GLU A 114 6.14 17.44 15.96
CA GLU A 114 5.44 16.98 14.75
C GLU A 114 5.99 17.59 13.45
N LYS A 115 6.67 18.73 13.52
CA LYS A 115 7.26 19.38 12.34
C LYS A 115 8.43 18.59 11.73
N ILE A 116 8.96 17.59 12.46
CA ILE A 116 9.95 16.68 11.87
C ILE A 116 9.37 15.99 10.61
N LEU A 117 8.06 15.71 10.59
CA LEU A 117 7.38 15.04 9.47
C LEU A 117 7.58 15.78 8.14
N ASP A 118 7.68 17.13 8.17
CA ASP A 118 7.91 17.94 6.98
C ASP A 118 9.31 17.71 6.38
N LYS A 119 10.27 17.32 7.23
CA LYS A 119 11.68 17.14 6.84
C LYS A 119 11.99 15.72 6.35
N LEU A 120 11.17 14.73 6.73
CA LEU A 120 11.46 13.33 6.42
C LEU A 120 11.28 13.01 4.94
N ARG A 121 12.28 12.35 4.35
CA ARG A 121 12.19 11.74 3.02
C ARG A 121 12.40 10.24 3.23
N GLY A 122 11.31 9.47 3.15
CA GLY A 122 11.37 8.06 3.48
C GLY A 122 10.04 7.35 3.36
N GLN A 123 10.05 6.12 3.80
CA GLN A 123 8.86 5.28 3.96
C GLN A 123 8.83 4.86 5.43
N PHE A 124 7.74 5.15 6.13
CA PHE A 124 7.76 4.97 7.58
C PHE A 124 6.40 4.83 8.24
N ALA A 125 6.43 4.09 9.34
CA ALA A 125 5.40 4.07 10.36
C ALA A 125 6.14 4.03 11.70
N PHE A 126 5.82 4.92 12.63
CA PHE A 126 6.49 4.93 13.92
C PHE A 126 5.56 5.37 15.04
N ALA A 127 5.95 4.99 16.26
CA ALA A 127 5.31 5.42 17.49
C ALA A 127 6.35 6.00 18.42
N ILE A 128 6.05 7.15 19.02
CA ILE A 128 6.87 7.76 20.05
C ILE A 128 6.01 7.93 21.32
N TYR A 129 6.51 7.42 22.44
CA TYR A 129 5.88 7.54 23.75
C TYR A 129 6.70 8.51 24.61
N ASP A 130 6.03 9.52 25.19
CA ASP A 130 6.62 10.45 26.16
C ASP A 130 6.25 9.96 27.55
N SER A 131 7.23 9.45 28.29
CA SER A 131 7.02 8.84 29.61
C SER A 131 6.66 9.87 30.70
N ILE A 132 6.96 11.16 30.50
CA ILE A 132 6.62 12.23 31.44
C ILE A 132 5.18 12.68 31.21
N GLU A 133 4.85 13.09 29.97
CA GLU A 133 3.50 13.57 29.63
C GLU A 133 2.49 12.40 29.48
N LYS A 134 2.98 11.17 29.35
CA LYS A 134 2.18 9.95 29.13
C LYS A 134 1.34 10.06 27.85
N THR A 135 1.94 10.60 26.80
CA THR A 135 1.30 10.77 25.49
C THR A 135 1.95 9.86 24.47
N THR A 136 1.17 9.44 23.48
CA THR A 136 1.65 8.61 22.38
C THR A 136 1.42 9.35 21.05
N PHE A 137 2.43 9.31 20.18
CA PHE A 137 2.41 9.91 18.84
C PHE A 137 2.63 8.80 17.84
N LEU A 138 1.66 8.59 16.92
CA LEU A 138 1.73 7.60 15.83
C LEU A 138 1.77 8.35 14.50
N ALA A 139 2.73 8.07 13.63
CA ALA A 139 2.80 8.72 12.31
C ALA A 139 3.01 7.70 11.19
N ARG A 140 2.36 7.95 10.05
CA ARG A 140 2.47 7.16 8.82
C ARG A 140 2.97 8.03 7.68
N ASP A 141 3.82 7.49 6.80
CA ASP A 141 4.40 8.26 5.69
C ASP A 141 3.32 8.81 4.74
N ARG A 142 3.72 9.77 3.92
CA ARG A 142 2.84 10.55 3.03
C ARG A 142 2.02 9.67 2.08
N ILE A 143 2.63 8.62 1.54
CA ILE A 143 2.01 7.76 0.52
C ILE A 143 1.31 6.54 1.15
N GLY A 144 1.64 6.24 2.43
CA GLY A 144 1.14 5.06 3.12
C GLY A 144 1.88 3.77 2.73
N ILE A 145 3.17 3.90 2.43
CA ILE A 145 4.01 2.76 2.03
C ILE A 145 4.11 1.75 3.19
N LYS A 146 4.22 2.27 4.44
CA LYS A 146 4.27 1.39 5.62
C LYS A 146 2.93 1.42 6.34
N PRO A 147 2.41 0.25 6.74
CA PRO A 147 1.11 0.19 7.44
C PRO A 147 1.24 0.55 8.92
N LEU A 148 0.15 1.07 9.50
CA LEU A 148 0.07 1.37 10.92
C LEU A 148 -1.39 1.34 11.36
N TYR A 149 -1.68 0.50 12.34
CA TYR A 149 -3.01 0.27 12.90
C TYR A 149 -3.03 0.64 14.37
N PHE A 150 -4.21 0.99 14.87
CA PHE A 150 -4.41 1.25 16.29
C PHE A 150 -5.84 0.90 16.72
N SER A 151 -6.00 0.69 18.00
CA SER A 151 -7.29 0.51 18.64
C SER A 151 -7.28 1.24 19.99
N LYS A 152 -8.38 1.89 20.31
CA LYS A 152 -8.67 2.36 21.67
C LYS A 152 -9.97 1.68 22.09
N TYR A 153 -9.86 0.72 23.01
CA TYR A 153 -11.00 -0.09 23.47
C TYR A 153 -10.96 -0.15 24.99
N LYS A 154 -12.02 0.37 25.61
CA LYS A 154 -12.09 0.52 27.07
C LYS A 154 -10.86 1.28 27.57
N GLU A 155 -10.12 0.70 28.52
CA GLU A 155 -8.89 1.27 29.09
C GLU A 155 -7.62 0.97 28.28
N TRP A 156 -7.72 0.28 27.17
CA TRP A 156 -6.57 -0.18 26.39
C TRP A 156 -6.36 0.66 25.14
N ILE A 157 -5.11 1.05 24.89
CA ILE A 157 -4.63 1.53 23.59
C ILE A 157 -3.63 0.48 23.13
N VAL A 158 -3.87 -0.08 21.93
CA VAL A 158 -2.96 -1.04 21.30
C VAL A 158 -2.70 -0.54 19.87
N PHE A 159 -1.43 -0.59 19.45
CA PHE A 159 -1.08 -0.22 18.07
C PHE A 159 -0.07 -1.21 17.51
N GLY A 160 0.04 -1.24 16.18
CA GLY A 160 1.02 -2.10 15.54
C GLY A 160 1.04 -1.99 14.02
N SER A 161 2.03 -2.65 13.44
CA SER A 161 2.22 -2.69 11.98
C SER A 161 1.09 -3.40 11.26
N GLU A 162 0.44 -4.36 11.91
CA GLU A 162 -0.57 -5.22 11.29
C GLU A 162 -1.80 -5.32 12.20
N MET A 163 -2.97 -5.66 11.62
CA MET A 163 -4.20 -5.89 12.41
C MET A 163 -3.98 -7.03 13.40
N LYS A 164 -3.35 -8.12 12.93
CA LYS A 164 -3.08 -9.29 13.79
C LYS A 164 -2.19 -8.95 14.98
N THR A 165 -1.39 -7.88 14.92
CA THR A 165 -0.63 -7.39 16.08
C THR A 165 -1.57 -6.98 17.19
N ILE A 166 -2.64 -6.24 16.84
CA ILE A 166 -3.65 -5.78 17.79
C ILE A 166 -4.50 -6.97 18.26
N GLU A 167 -4.91 -7.82 17.32
CA GLU A 167 -5.74 -9.02 17.61
C GLU A 167 -5.01 -10.00 18.55
N SER A 168 -3.69 -10.16 18.37
CA SER A 168 -2.88 -11.07 19.21
C SER A 168 -2.84 -10.66 20.68
N SER A 169 -3.15 -9.40 21.00
CA SER A 169 -3.26 -8.95 22.39
C SER A 169 -4.42 -9.63 23.13
N LYS A 170 -5.44 -10.08 22.41
CA LYS A 170 -6.70 -10.68 22.90
C LYS A 170 -7.51 -9.71 23.78
N LEU A 171 -7.14 -8.43 23.77
CA LEU A 171 -7.86 -7.37 24.51
C LEU A 171 -8.96 -6.73 23.67
N ILE A 172 -8.82 -6.81 22.34
CA ILE A 172 -9.68 -6.10 21.39
C ILE A 172 -10.56 -7.15 20.68
N PRO A 173 -11.86 -7.19 20.95
CA PRO A 173 -12.71 -8.19 20.30
C PRO A 173 -12.86 -7.94 18.81
N PHE A 174 -12.94 -9.03 18.06
CA PHE A 174 -13.29 -8.97 16.64
C PHE A 174 -14.80 -8.72 16.50
N ILE A 175 -15.16 -7.60 15.90
CA ILE A 175 -16.56 -7.28 15.54
C ILE A 175 -16.57 -6.98 14.05
N PRO A 176 -17.18 -7.85 13.23
CA PRO A 176 -17.21 -7.65 11.77
C PRO A 176 -17.83 -6.31 11.40
N ASP A 177 -17.19 -5.61 10.48
CA ASP A 177 -17.73 -4.37 9.93
C ASP A 177 -18.31 -4.64 8.54
N THR A 178 -19.60 -4.95 8.48
CA THR A 178 -20.28 -5.28 7.21
C THR A 178 -20.30 -4.09 6.24
N GLU A 179 -20.26 -2.85 6.74
CA GLU A 179 -20.13 -1.66 5.88
C GLU A 179 -18.77 -1.66 5.19
N SER A 180 -17.70 -1.96 5.93
CA SER A 180 -16.35 -2.12 5.35
C SER A 180 -16.29 -3.29 4.37
N TYR A 181 -17.02 -4.37 4.61
CA TYR A 181 -17.10 -5.50 3.67
C TYR A 181 -17.72 -5.07 2.33
N MET A 182 -18.79 -4.27 2.37
CA MET A 182 -19.39 -3.72 1.14
C MET A 182 -18.41 -2.79 0.42
N THR A 183 -17.69 -1.97 1.18
CA THR A 183 -16.68 -1.04 0.63
C THR A 183 -15.53 -1.82 -0.03
N TYR A 184 -15.07 -2.91 0.61
CA TYR A 184 -14.10 -3.82 0.03
C TYR A 184 -14.61 -4.39 -1.29
N MET A 185 -15.87 -4.81 -1.35
CA MET A 185 -16.43 -5.35 -2.60
C MET A 185 -16.40 -4.32 -3.73
N ARG A 186 -16.55 -3.04 -3.41
CA ARG A 186 -16.49 -1.96 -4.41
C ARG A 186 -15.05 -1.66 -4.83
N HIS A 187 -14.13 -1.47 -3.87
CA HIS A 187 -12.78 -0.95 -4.10
C HIS A 187 -11.67 -2.00 -4.01
N LEU A 188 -12.00 -3.24 -3.64
CA LEU A 188 -11.06 -4.37 -3.41
C LEU A 188 -10.15 -4.13 -2.19
N CYS A 189 -10.39 -3.06 -1.46
CA CYS A 189 -9.71 -2.69 -0.21
C CYS A 189 -10.66 -1.81 0.59
N ILE A 190 -10.25 -1.45 1.79
CA ILE A 190 -11.08 -0.58 2.64
C ILE A 190 -10.35 0.78 2.74
N PRO A 191 -10.85 1.82 2.06
CA PRO A 191 -10.22 3.14 2.12
C PRO A 191 -10.45 3.84 3.46
N GLY A 192 -9.63 4.86 3.73
CA GLY A 192 -9.78 5.66 4.93
C GLY A 192 -9.17 5.00 6.16
N SER A 193 -9.76 5.27 7.32
CA SER A 193 -9.27 4.74 8.60
C SER A 193 -9.94 3.43 9.02
N SER A 194 -10.98 2.99 8.34
CA SER A 194 -11.72 1.77 8.70
C SER A 194 -10.96 0.49 8.33
N THR A 195 -11.32 -0.61 8.97
CA THR A 195 -10.85 -1.96 8.64
C THR A 195 -12.05 -2.93 8.65
N GLY A 196 -11.80 -4.21 8.42
CA GLY A 196 -12.84 -5.23 8.54
C GLY A 196 -13.28 -5.52 9.98
N ASN A 197 -12.60 -4.93 10.97
CA ASN A 197 -12.94 -5.03 12.40
C ASN A 197 -13.32 -3.65 12.93
N LYS A 198 -14.55 -3.47 13.42
CA LYS A 198 -15.06 -2.18 13.94
C LYS A 198 -14.17 -1.57 15.04
N ASN A 199 -13.39 -2.39 15.73
CA ASN A 199 -12.58 -1.94 16.87
C ASN A 199 -11.14 -1.58 16.47
N ILE A 200 -10.75 -1.74 15.20
CA ILE A 200 -9.39 -1.45 14.72
C ILE A 200 -9.43 -0.40 13.64
N SER A 201 -8.60 0.62 13.78
CA SER A 201 -8.47 1.71 12.81
C SER A 201 -7.07 1.75 12.22
N LYS A 202 -6.95 2.37 11.04
CA LYS A 202 -5.66 2.67 10.39
C LYS A 202 -5.30 4.13 10.60
N VAL A 203 -4.01 4.39 10.75
CA VAL A 203 -3.48 5.75 10.53
C VAL A 203 -3.44 5.93 9.01
N ARG A 204 -4.05 7.00 8.50
CA ARG A 204 -4.11 7.25 7.05
C ARG A 204 -2.77 7.78 6.51
N PRO A 205 -2.51 7.60 5.21
CA PRO A 205 -1.32 8.21 4.59
C PRO A 205 -1.28 9.72 4.84
N GLY A 206 -0.10 10.25 5.17
CA GLY A 206 0.07 11.68 5.40
C GLY A 206 -0.55 12.17 6.70
N GLU A 207 -0.85 11.27 7.64
CA GLU A 207 -1.45 11.64 8.92
C GLU A 207 -0.60 11.19 10.12
N TYR A 208 -0.84 11.84 11.24
CA TYR A 208 -0.40 11.37 12.56
C TYR A 208 -1.57 11.44 13.54
N VAL A 209 -1.50 10.56 14.53
CA VAL A 209 -2.51 10.41 15.58
C VAL A 209 -1.83 10.59 16.93
N THR A 210 -2.46 11.32 17.83
CA THR A 210 -1.96 11.46 19.19
C THR A 210 -2.97 10.88 20.18
N PHE A 211 -2.45 10.27 21.23
CA PHE A 211 -3.23 9.82 22.37
C PHE A 211 -2.76 10.60 23.59
N SER A 212 -3.69 11.25 24.27
CA SER A 212 -3.39 11.92 25.54
C SER A 212 -3.28 10.88 26.68
N LYS A 213 -2.83 11.32 27.83
CA LYS A 213 -2.78 10.52 29.06
C LYS A 213 -4.14 9.87 29.41
N SER A 214 -5.24 10.54 29.08
CA SER A 214 -6.60 10.03 29.32
C SER A 214 -7.13 9.16 28.17
N GLY A 215 -6.37 8.98 27.10
CA GLY A 215 -6.79 8.21 25.93
C GLY A 215 -7.61 9.00 24.92
N GLU A 216 -7.65 10.34 25.03
CA GLU A 216 -8.26 11.17 24.01
C GLU A 216 -7.46 11.06 22.70
N ILE A 217 -8.15 10.84 21.58
CA ILE A 217 -7.54 10.65 20.26
C ILE A 217 -7.71 11.93 19.44
N LYS A 218 -6.60 12.39 18.85
CA LYS A 218 -6.63 13.49 17.86
C LYS A 218 -5.85 13.06 16.63
N THR A 219 -6.42 13.34 15.46
CA THR A 219 -5.82 13.01 14.15
C THR A 219 -5.49 14.30 13.42
N TYR A 220 -4.33 14.35 12.81
CA TYR A 220 -3.83 15.52 12.08
C TYR A 220 -3.29 15.08 10.73
N LYS A 221 -3.64 15.83 9.69
CA LYS A 221 -3.09 15.62 8.34
C LYS A 221 -1.90 16.57 8.17
N TYR A 222 -0.70 16.02 7.90
CA TYR A 222 0.49 16.84 7.65
C TYR A 222 0.83 16.92 6.16
N TRP A 223 0.20 16.06 5.34
CA TRP A 223 0.41 16.04 3.90
C TRP A 223 -0.87 15.64 3.17
N ASP A 224 -1.19 16.34 2.08
CA ASP A 224 -2.41 16.07 1.31
C ASP A 224 -2.11 16.21 -0.19
N PRO A 225 -2.22 15.12 -0.97
CA PRO A 225 -1.94 15.20 -2.42
C PRO A 225 -2.93 16.12 -3.16
N PHE A 226 -4.13 16.34 -2.62
CA PHE A 226 -5.12 17.23 -3.21
C PHE A 226 -4.75 18.72 -3.08
N SER A 227 -3.75 19.07 -2.29
CA SER A 227 -3.36 20.48 -2.06
C SER A 227 -2.47 21.06 -3.16
N PHE A 228 -1.91 20.23 -4.06
CA PHE A 228 -0.96 20.67 -5.08
C PHE A 228 -1.68 21.29 -6.27
N GLU A 229 -1.20 22.47 -6.70
CA GLU A 229 -1.75 23.20 -7.85
C GLU A 229 -0.95 22.89 -9.12
N ILE A 230 -1.62 22.91 -10.26
CA ILE A 230 -0.99 22.64 -11.56
C ILE A 230 -0.24 23.88 -12.04
N ASP A 231 1.01 23.70 -12.47
CA ASP A 231 1.84 24.76 -13.04
C ASP A 231 1.66 24.81 -14.57
N TYR A 232 0.71 25.61 -15.01
CA TYR A 232 0.39 25.73 -16.45
C TYR A 232 1.49 26.43 -17.26
N GLU A 233 2.47 27.06 -16.60
CA GLU A 233 3.60 27.74 -17.28
C GLU A 233 4.77 26.78 -17.54
N MET A 234 4.75 25.58 -16.93
CA MET A 234 5.81 24.57 -17.07
C MET A 234 6.01 24.17 -18.54
N SER A 235 7.26 24.12 -19.00
CA SER A 235 7.60 23.62 -20.33
C SER A 235 7.81 22.09 -20.30
N GLU A 236 7.64 21.42 -21.45
CA GLU A 236 7.87 19.97 -21.57
C GLU A 236 9.34 19.62 -21.28
N SER A 237 10.28 20.48 -21.71
CA SER A 237 11.70 20.26 -21.44
C SER A 237 12.00 20.32 -19.95
N ASP A 238 11.51 21.36 -19.25
CA ASP A 238 11.71 21.48 -17.80
C ASP A 238 11.10 20.31 -17.05
N ALA A 239 9.90 19.88 -17.48
CA ALA A 239 9.22 18.73 -16.87
C ALA A 239 10.05 17.45 -17.04
N SER A 240 10.59 17.21 -18.25
CA SER A 240 11.41 16.03 -18.52
C SER A 240 12.71 16.04 -17.72
N ASP A 241 13.41 17.16 -17.72
CA ASP A 241 14.69 17.30 -17.02
C ASP A 241 14.53 17.12 -15.50
N GLU A 242 13.52 17.77 -14.92
CA GLU A 242 13.30 17.68 -13.47
C GLU A 242 12.80 16.28 -13.07
N LEU A 243 11.92 15.68 -13.86
CA LEU A 243 11.43 14.32 -13.59
C LEU A 243 12.60 13.32 -13.64
N GLU A 244 13.46 13.42 -14.66
CA GLU A 244 14.63 12.53 -14.79
C GLU A 244 15.54 12.69 -13.57
N ARG A 245 15.84 13.94 -13.18
CA ARG A 245 16.66 14.25 -12.01
C ARG A 245 16.07 13.64 -10.73
N LEU A 246 14.75 13.85 -10.51
CA LEU A 246 14.07 13.34 -9.32
C LEU A 246 14.03 11.82 -9.28
N LEU A 247 13.84 11.16 -10.43
CA LEU A 247 13.80 9.70 -10.49
C LEU A 247 15.17 9.09 -10.19
N ILE A 248 16.24 9.66 -10.79
CA ILE A 248 17.63 9.24 -10.52
C ILE A 248 17.91 9.40 -9.01
N GLU A 249 17.59 10.55 -8.46
CA GLU A 249 17.79 10.85 -7.04
C GLU A 249 17.02 9.88 -6.15
N SER A 250 15.76 9.59 -6.52
CA SER A 250 14.92 8.66 -5.77
C SER A 250 15.51 7.24 -5.73
N VAL A 251 15.99 6.75 -6.87
CA VAL A 251 16.63 5.43 -6.95
C VAL A 251 17.91 5.41 -6.09
N GLU A 252 18.71 6.47 -6.15
CA GLU A 252 19.95 6.59 -5.37
C GLU A 252 19.67 6.56 -3.86
N TYR A 253 18.69 7.34 -3.39
CA TYR A 253 18.27 7.30 -1.98
C TYR A 253 17.87 5.88 -1.55
N ARG A 254 17.23 5.13 -2.45
CA ARG A 254 16.75 3.78 -2.14
C ARG A 254 17.81 2.69 -2.27
N LYS A 255 19.06 3.08 -2.61
CA LYS A 255 20.24 2.21 -2.47
C LYS A 255 20.83 2.30 -1.05
N VAL A 256 20.46 3.31 -0.25
CA VAL A 256 21.00 3.50 1.10
C VAL A 256 20.69 2.26 1.95
N SER A 257 21.74 1.48 2.25
CA SER A 257 21.60 0.17 2.88
C SER A 257 22.99 -0.37 3.22
N ASP A 258 23.13 -1.06 4.35
CA ASP A 258 24.34 -1.79 4.71
C ASP A 258 24.29 -3.25 4.22
N VAL A 259 23.17 -3.63 3.57
CA VAL A 259 22.97 -4.95 2.96
C VAL A 259 22.70 -4.81 1.46
N GLU A 260 22.86 -5.91 0.71
CA GLU A 260 22.65 -5.93 -0.74
C GLU A 260 21.18 -5.62 -1.10
N VAL A 261 20.97 -4.75 -2.10
CA VAL A 261 19.64 -4.37 -2.59
C VAL A 261 19.39 -5.03 -3.96
N GLY A 262 18.31 -5.78 -4.08
CA GLY A 262 17.86 -6.43 -5.32
C GLY A 262 16.73 -5.68 -6.03
N LEU A 263 16.10 -6.35 -7.00
CA LEU A 263 15.08 -5.76 -7.86
C LEU A 263 14.02 -6.83 -8.21
N PHE A 264 12.73 -6.45 -8.17
CA PHE A 264 11.69 -7.26 -8.81
C PHE A 264 11.61 -6.83 -10.28
N LEU A 265 11.91 -7.74 -11.21
CA LEU A 265 12.09 -7.43 -12.64
C LEU A 265 11.07 -8.17 -13.51
N SER A 266 10.06 -7.44 -14.00
CA SER A 266 9.07 -7.98 -14.94
C SER A 266 9.53 -7.94 -16.40
N GLY A 267 10.54 -7.14 -16.69
CA GLY A 267 10.97 -6.86 -18.07
C GLY A 267 10.18 -5.74 -18.74
N GLY A 268 9.26 -5.12 -18.02
CA GLY A 268 8.54 -3.93 -18.48
C GLY A 268 9.34 -2.66 -18.28
N LEU A 269 8.81 -1.55 -18.82
CA LEU A 269 9.43 -0.22 -18.76
C LEU A 269 9.88 0.16 -17.34
N ASP A 270 8.96 0.07 -16.38
CA ASP A 270 9.16 0.62 -15.02
C ASP A 270 10.29 -0.08 -14.28
N SER A 271 10.21 -1.40 -14.18
CA SER A 271 11.21 -2.21 -13.46
C SER A 271 12.56 -2.20 -14.17
N SER A 272 12.57 -2.17 -15.52
CA SER A 272 13.81 -2.12 -16.31
C SER A 272 14.50 -0.77 -16.14
N LEU A 273 13.75 0.33 -16.13
CA LEU A 273 14.31 1.66 -15.91
C LEU A 273 14.93 1.76 -14.51
N ILE A 274 14.21 1.30 -13.48
CA ILE A 274 14.76 1.26 -12.11
C ILE A 274 16.05 0.43 -12.09
N GLY A 275 16.03 -0.76 -12.68
CA GLY A 275 17.20 -1.65 -12.73
C GLY A 275 18.41 -0.98 -13.37
N LYS A 276 18.19 -0.27 -14.48
CA LYS A 276 19.25 0.49 -15.17
C LYS A 276 19.82 1.59 -14.27
N LEU A 277 18.95 2.34 -13.60
CA LEU A 277 19.38 3.43 -12.70
C LEU A 277 20.09 2.87 -11.45
N MET A 278 19.65 1.72 -10.94
CA MET A 278 20.33 1.04 -9.81
C MET A 278 21.75 0.64 -10.19
N LYS A 279 21.98 0.20 -11.44
CA LYS A 279 23.30 -0.22 -11.93
C LYS A 279 24.27 0.96 -12.11
N ALA A 280 23.75 2.18 -12.25
CA ALA A 280 24.59 3.36 -12.48
C ALA A 280 25.61 3.50 -11.34
N GLY A 281 26.90 3.56 -11.72
CA GLY A 281 27.99 3.70 -10.76
C GLY A 281 28.36 2.43 -10.02
N SER A 282 27.69 1.30 -10.29
CA SER A 282 27.96 0.01 -9.61
C SER A 282 28.56 -1.00 -10.58
N GLN A 283 29.62 -1.68 -10.11
CA GLN A 283 30.24 -2.79 -10.85
C GLN A 283 29.72 -4.14 -10.34
N SER A 284 29.01 -4.16 -9.22
CA SER A 284 28.45 -5.39 -8.66
C SER A 284 27.27 -5.89 -9.50
N LYS A 285 27.08 -7.21 -9.53
CA LYS A 285 25.99 -7.83 -10.27
C LYS A 285 24.68 -7.69 -9.48
N LEU A 286 23.73 -6.94 -10.02
CA LEU A 286 22.41 -6.74 -9.42
C LEU A 286 21.57 -8.00 -9.62
N LYS A 287 20.93 -8.49 -8.56
CA LYS A 287 20.01 -9.64 -8.63
C LYS A 287 18.58 -9.15 -8.89
N GLY A 288 18.00 -9.70 -9.96
CA GLY A 288 16.60 -9.45 -10.32
C GLY A 288 15.76 -10.71 -10.15
N PHE A 289 14.53 -10.56 -9.65
CA PHE A 289 13.63 -11.68 -9.37
C PHE A 289 12.39 -11.61 -10.24
N ASN A 290 11.96 -12.75 -10.80
CA ASN A 290 10.82 -12.86 -11.70
C ASN A 290 10.03 -14.13 -11.39
N ILE A 291 8.70 -14.08 -11.63
CA ILE A 291 7.77 -15.18 -11.41
C ILE A 291 7.14 -15.60 -12.74
N ASP A 292 6.94 -16.90 -12.94
CA ASP A 292 6.16 -17.49 -14.01
C ASP A 292 5.19 -18.53 -13.42
N TYR A 293 4.30 -19.06 -14.23
CA TYR A 293 3.29 -20.04 -13.82
C TYR A 293 3.38 -21.32 -14.64
N GLU A 294 3.04 -22.46 -14.02
CA GLU A 294 2.87 -23.72 -14.76
C GLU A 294 1.58 -23.68 -15.60
N GLU A 295 0.53 -23.06 -15.07
CA GLU A 295 -0.75 -22.95 -15.74
C GLU A 295 -0.74 -21.83 -16.79
N HIS A 296 -1.26 -22.14 -17.97
CA HIS A 296 -1.53 -21.14 -19.01
C HIS A 296 -2.95 -20.60 -18.81
N PHE A 297 -3.14 -19.32 -19.02
CA PHE A 297 -4.46 -18.69 -18.89
C PHE A 297 -4.63 -17.52 -19.86
N ASP A 298 -5.88 -17.23 -20.17
CA ASP A 298 -6.23 -16.22 -21.17
C ASP A 298 -5.69 -14.83 -20.79
N GLY A 299 -5.06 -14.18 -21.76
CA GLY A 299 -4.52 -12.84 -21.60
C GLY A 299 -3.14 -12.78 -20.96
N TYR A 300 -2.52 -13.93 -20.67
CA TYR A 300 -1.17 -13.98 -20.08
C TYR A 300 -0.24 -14.75 -21.02
N LYS A 301 0.79 -14.09 -21.48
CA LYS A 301 1.79 -14.68 -22.39
C LYS A 301 3.10 -15.04 -21.67
N GLY A 302 3.15 -14.85 -20.35
CA GLY A 302 4.40 -14.97 -19.60
C GLY A 302 5.23 -13.70 -19.69
N GLU A 303 6.07 -13.47 -18.72
CA GLU A 303 6.95 -12.30 -18.69
C GLU A 303 8.43 -12.70 -18.67
N VAL A 304 8.70 -14.02 -18.63
CA VAL A 304 10.07 -14.53 -18.48
C VAL A 304 10.97 -14.08 -19.64
N SER A 305 10.51 -14.22 -20.88
CA SER A 305 11.32 -13.82 -22.06
C SER A 305 11.65 -12.33 -22.05
N GLU A 306 10.72 -11.52 -21.60
CA GLU A 306 10.90 -10.08 -21.48
C GLU A 306 11.87 -9.74 -20.33
N ALA A 307 11.73 -10.42 -19.21
CA ALA A 307 12.65 -10.26 -18.08
C ALA A 307 14.07 -10.71 -18.48
N GLU A 308 14.20 -11.81 -19.24
CA GLU A 308 15.48 -12.28 -19.79
C GLU A 308 16.10 -11.24 -20.72
N TYR A 309 15.32 -10.69 -21.64
CA TYR A 309 15.79 -9.64 -22.56
C TYR A 309 16.28 -8.41 -21.76
N ALA A 310 15.48 -7.94 -20.81
CA ALA A 310 15.81 -6.78 -20.01
C ALA A 310 17.09 -7.04 -19.17
N SER A 311 17.15 -8.19 -18.50
CA SER A 311 18.29 -8.54 -17.63
C SER A 311 19.61 -8.61 -18.42
N SER A 312 19.57 -9.16 -19.63
CA SER A 312 20.75 -9.23 -20.50
C SER A 312 21.22 -7.83 -20.94
N ASN A 313 20.29 -6.94 -21.24
CA ASN A 313 20.62 -5.57 -21.69
C ASN A 313 21.11 -4.66 -20.55
N ILE A 314 20.71 -4.94 -19.30
CA ILE A 314 21.04 -4.10 -18.14
C ILE A 314 22.17 -4.73 -17.30
N ASP A 315 22.55 -5.97 -17.60
CA ASP A 315 23.55 -6.75 -16.83
C ASP A 315 23.02 -7.06 -15.41
N ILE A 316 21.87 -7.71 -15.35
CA ILE A 316 21.23 -8.19 -14.12
C ILE A 316 21.27 -9.71 -14.08
N GLU A 317 21.60 -10.29 -12.93
CA GLU A 317 21.48 -11.73 -12.69
C GLU A 317 20.00 -12.05 -12.43
N LEU A 318 19.34 -12.66 -13.41
CA LEU A 318 17.90 -12.96 -13.32
C LEU A 318 17.65 -14.29 -12.62
N ILE A 319 16.91 -14.26 -11.51
CA ILE A 319 16.46 -15.42 -10.76
C ILE A 319 14.98 -15.62 -11.06
N LYS A 320 14.65 -16.79 -11.61
CA LYS A 320 13.27 -17.12 -12.05
C LYS A 320 12.67 -18.16 -11.11
N GLU A 321 11.45 -17.93 -10.68
CA GLU A 321 10.65 -18.88 -9.89
C GLU A 321 9.40 -19.25 -10.67
N LYS A 322 8.98 -20.50 -10.56
CA LYS A 322 7.76 -21.00 -11.23
C LYS A 322 6.77 -21.46 -10.18
N ILE A 323 5.55 -20.92 -10.24
CA ILE A 323 4.46 -21.23 -9.30
C ILE A 323 3.46 -22.17 -9.98
N ALA A 324 3.02 -23.19 -9.26
CA ALA A 324 1.97 -24.13 -9.67
C ALA A 324 0.78 -24.07 -8.72
N TYR A 325 -0.32 -24.69 -9.10
CA TYR A 325 -1.52 -24.79 -8.24
C TYR A 325 -1.19 -25.34 -6.84
N ARG A 326 -0.31 -26.35 -6.76
CA ARG A 326 0.06 -26.94 -5.46
C ARG A 326 0.69 -25.91 -4.50
N ASP A 327 1.45 -24.96 -5.05
CA ASP A 327 2.08 -23.87 -4.25
C ASP A 327 1.01 -22.91 -3.74
N PHE A 328 0.09 -22.53 -4.61
CA PHE A 328 -1.07 -21.69 -4.25
C PHE A 328 -1.90 -22.37 -3.16
N LYS A 329 -2.22 -23.66 -3.32
CA LYS A 329 -3.04 -24.39 -2.34
C LYS A 329 -2.37 -24.46 -0.97
N THR A 330 -1.05 -24.61 -0.93
CA THR A 330 -0.28 -24.57 0.33
C THR A 330 -0.33 -23.19 0.98
N LEU A 331 -0.13 -22.15 0.18
CA LEU A 331 -0.19 -20.75 0.65
C LEU A 331 -1.57 -20.40 1.21
N LEU A 332 -2.63 -20.93 0.57
CA LEU A 332 -4.01 -20.58 0.89
C LEU A 332 -4.36 -20.84 2.36
N ASN A 333 -3.76 -21.86 2.98
CA ASN A 333 -3.97 -22.17 4.41
C ASN A 333 -3.64 -21.01 5.33
N ASN A 334 -2.76 -20.10 4.90
CA ASN A 334 -2.31 -18.97 5.70
C ASN A 334 -2.56 -17.61 5.02
N TYR A 335 -3.07 -17.60 3.79
CA TYR A 335 -3.14 -16.38 2.98
C TYR A 335 -3.94 -15.27 3.67
N SER A 336 -5.07 -15.60 4.29
CA SER A 336 -5.90 -14.64 5.01
C SER A 336 -5.15 -13.98 6.17
N ASN A 337 -4.33 -14.75 6.86
CA ASN A 337 -3.49 -14.23 7.95
C ASN A 337 -2.34 -13.39 7.40
N TYR A 338 -1.76 -13.79 6.27
CA TYR A 338 -0.63 -13.08 5.64
C TYR A 338 -1.07 -11.75 5.02
N GLN A 339 -2.24 -11.71 4.34
CA GLN A 339 -2.75 -10.44 3.81
C GLN A 339 -3.19 -9.49 4.94
N ASP A 340 -3.56 -10.04 6.10
CA ASP A 340 -3.87 -9.32 7.34
C ASP A 340 -5.12 -8.42 7.21
N ASP A 341 -5.08 -7.33 6.44
CA ASP A 341 -6.26 -6.51 6.11
C ASP A 341 -6.85 -6.98 4.78
N LEU A 342 -8.14 -6.73 4.56
CA LEU A 342 -8.86 -7.17 3.36
C LEU A 342 -8.26 -6.54 2.09
N ASN A 343 -7.79 -7.40 1.19
CA ASN A 343 -7.15 -7.01 -0.06
C ASN A 343 -7.57 -7.99 -1.15
N GLY A 344 -8.36 -7.52 -2.13
CA GLY A 344 -8.91 -8.38 -3.17
C GLY A 344 -7.99 -8.65 -4.35
N ASP A 345 -6.78 -8.10 -4.34
CA ASP A 345 -5.87 -8.24 -5.47
C ASP A 345 -5.11 -9.57 -5.40
N GLU A 346 -5.38 -10.45 -6.35
CA GLU A 346 -4.75 -11.78 -6.45
C GLU A 346 -3.23 -11.72 -6.67
N VAL A 347 -2.71 -10.57 -7.06
CA VAL A 347 -1.26 -10.38 -7.26
C VAL A 347 -0.47 -10.48 -5.94
N GLY A 348 -1.15 -10.38 -4.80
CA GLY A 348 -0.53 -10.72 -3.50
C GLY A 348 0.10 -12.11 -3.51
N ILE A 349 -0.49 -13.06 -4.24
CA ILE A 349 -0.01 -14.45 -4.31
C ILE A 349 1.40 -14.53 -4.92
N PRO A 350 1.64 -14.08 -6.16
CA PRO A 350 3.00 -14.11 -6.69
C PRO A 350 3.99 -13.21 -5.93
N LEU A 351 3.54 -12.12 -5.30
CA LEU A 351 4.41 -11.27 -4.48
C LEU A 351 4.98 -12.03 -3.28
N TYR A 352 4.16 -12.88 -2.64
CA TYR A 352 4.65 -13.75 -1.56
C TYR A 352 5.81 -14.62 -2.05
N PHE A 353 5.67 -15.25 -3.23
CA PHE A 353 6.71 -16.13 -3.77
C PHE A 353 7.95 -15.33 -4.23
N LEU A 354 7.79 -14.12 -4.74
CA LEU A 354 8.92 -13.23 -5.06
C LEU A 354 9.73 -12.90 -3.79
N GLY A 355 9.03 -12.57 -2.69
CA GLY A 355 9.69 -12.33 -1.40
C GLY A 355 10.46 -13.55 -0.92
N LYS A 356 9.85 -14.73 -1.00
CA LYS A 356 10.46 -16.00 -0.63
C LYS A 356 11.71 -16.29 -1.48
N SER A 357 11.63 -16.05 -2.78
CA SER A 357 12.74 -16.22 -3.72
C SER A 357 13.89 -15.28 -3.38
N ALA A 358 13.61 -14.00 -3.13
CA ALA A 358 14.63 -13.01 -2.76
C ALA A 358 15.35 -13.43 -1.48
N ARG A 359 14.58 -13.79 -0.44
CA ARG A 359 15.14 -14.23 0.85
C ARG A 359 16.03 -15.46 0.70
N SER A 360 15.64 -16.43 -0.14
CA SER A 360 16.41 -17.66 -0.38
C SER A 360 17.80 -17.37 -1.00
N LYS A 361 17.95 -16.21 -1.64
CA LYS A 361 19.20 -15.76 -2.25
C LYS A 361 19.95 -14.74 -1.40
N GLY A 362 19.53 -14.58 -0.14
CA GLY A 362 20.17 -13.67 0.82
C GLY A 362 19.80 -12.19 0.63
N ILE A 363 18.81 -11.89 -0.21
CA ILE A 363 18.39 -10.51 -0.47
C ILE A 363 17.24 -10.18 0.48
N THR A 364 17.40 -9.12 1.27
CA THR A 364 16.39 -8.66 2.24
C THR A 364 15.81 -7.30 1.91
N VAL A 365 16.31 -6.66 0.83
CA VAL A 365 15.78 -5.37 0.33
C VAL A 365 15.69 -5.45 -1.18
N VAL A 366 14.54 -5.02 -1.75
CA VAL A 366 14.36 -4.95 -3.20
C VAL A 366 13.73 -3.62 -3.60
N GLN A 367 14.13 -3.06 -4.73
CA GLN A 367 13.41 -1.96 -5.36
C GLN A 367 12.35 -2.54 -6.31
N VAL A 368 11.23 -1.84 -6.45
CA VAL A 368 10.09 -2.27 -7.29
C VAL A 368 9.51 -1.10 -8.06
N GLY A 369 8.90 -1.36 -9.22
CA GLY A 369 8.36 -0.35 -10.11
C GLY A 369 6.94 0.12 -9.80
N GLU A 370 6.44 -0.10 -8.59
CA GLU A 370 5.07 0.26 -8.22
C GLU A 370 4.86 1.77 -8.25
N GLY A 371 3.68 2.22 -8.66
CA GLY A 371 3.28 3.63 -8.70
C GLY A 371 3.47 4.32 -10.04
N ALA A 372 4.29 3.77 -10.94
CA ALA A 372 4.55 4.38 -12.25
C ALA A 372 3.29 4.47 -13.12
N ASP A 373 2.45 3.44 -13.07
CA ASP A 373 1.22 3.42 -13.88
C ASP A 373 0.22 4.49 -13.41
N GLU A 374 0.09 4.68 -12.11
CA GLU A 374 -0.84 5.63 -11.51
C GLU A 374 -0.39 7.08 -11.74
N LEU A 375 0.91 7.32 -11.68
CA LEU A 375 1.46 8.68 -11.87
C LEU A 375 1.54 9.09 -13.35
N PHE A 376 1.81 8.14 -14.25
CA PHE A 376 2.14 8.44 -15.64
C PHE A 376 1.13 7.85 -16.65
N TYR A 377 -0.06 7.44 -16.17
CA TYR A 377 -1.15 6.94 -17.06
C TYR A 377 -0.71 5.69 -17.83
N GLY A 378 -0.28 4.67 -17.10
CA GLY A 378 0.18 3.40 -17.69
C GLY A 378 -0.94 2.46 -18.13
N TYR A 379 -2.18 2.78 -17.85
CA TYR A 379 -3.34 1.94 -18.15
C TYR A 379 -4.08 2.41 -19.39
N GLU A 380 -4.16 1.57 -20.44
CA GLU A 380 -4.88 1.91 -21.67
C GLU A 380 -6.35 2.26 -21.42
N HIS A 381 -6.99 1.57 -20.47
CA HIS A 381 -8.40 1.86 -20.17
C HIS A 381 -8.59 3.25 -19.55
N TRP A 382 -7.57 3.80 -18.87
CA TRP A 382 -7.59 5.20 -18.39
C TRP A 382 -7.61 6.17 -19.57
N LEU A 383 -6.77 5.93 -20.57
CA LEU A 383 -6.70 6.78 -21.76
C LEU A 383 -8.02 6.73 -22.55
N ARG A 384 -8.61 5.53 -22.70
CA ARG A 384 -9.92 5.36 -23.34
C ARG A 384 -11.01 6.13 -22.58
N TYR A 385 -10.98 6.06 -21.25
CA TYR A 385 -11.93 6.78 -20.40
C TYR A 385 -11.81 8.30 -20.57
N LEU A 386 -10.59 8.83 -20.53
CA LEU A 386 -10.34 10.27 -20.74
C LEU A 386 -10.84 10.72 -22.13
N LYS A 387 -10.55 9.94 -23.15
CA LYS A 387 -10.99 10.22 -24.52
C LYS A 387 -12.53 10.23 -24.61
N LEU A 388 -13.17 9.23 -24.04
CA LEU A 388 -14.62 9.12 -24.01
C LEU A 388 -15.26 10.33 -23.29
N ASN A 389 -14.72 10.69 -22.15
CA ASN A 389 -15.19 11.84 -21.36
C ASN A 389 -15.10 13.15 -22.15
N ARG A 390 -13.99 13.37 -22.86
CA ARG A 390 -13.79 14.57 -23.68
C ARG A 390 -14.83 14.67 -24.82
N PHE A 391 -15.25 13.54 -25.38
CA PHE A 391 -16.25 13.52 -26.46
C PHE A 391 -17.67 13.72 -25.95
N ILE A 392 -18.02 13.14 -24.83
CA ILE A 392 -19.41 13.10 -24.32
C ILE A 392 -19.80 14.38 -23.58
N LYS A 393 -18.90 14.90 -22.73
CA LYS A 393 -19.19 16.02 -21.82
C LYS A 393 -19.66 17.30 -22.56
N PRO A 394 -19.10 17.71 -23.69
CA PRO A 394 -19.60 18.89 -24.41
C PRO A 394 -20.98 18.72 -25.06
N ILE A 395 -21.38 17.48 -25.36
CA ILE A 395 -22.61 17.19 -26.10
C ILE A 395 -23.85 17.22 -25.18
N MET A 396 -23.67 16.94 -23.90
CA MET A 396 -24.76 16.70 -22.96
C MET A 396 -24.81 17.73 -21.83
N LYS A 397 -25.27 18.93 -22.16
CA LYS A 397 -25.36 20.02 -21.17
C LYS A 397 -26.73 20.16 -20.50
N ASN A 398 -27.57 19.12 -20.44
CA ASN A 398 -28.81 19.21 -19.63
C ASN A 398 -29.52 17.87 -19.45
N ASN A 399 -29.93 17.61 -18.24
CA ASN A 399 -31.12 16.88 -17.75
C ASN A 399 -31.04 15.40 -17.36
N SER A 400 -31.55 15.23 -16.18
CA SER A 400 -32.44 14.22 -15.55
C SER A 400 -31.87 12.83 -15.16
N ARG A 401 -32.44 12.39 -14.08
CA ARG A 401 -32.13 11.18 -13.30
C ARG A 401 -32.35 9.88 -14.09
N VAL A 402 -31.29 9.14 -14.33
CA VAL A 402 -31.39 7.75 -14.77
C VAL A 402 -30.71 6.87 -13.72
N SER A 403 -31.41 5.84 -13.29
CA SER A 403 -30.91 4.83 -12.33
C SER A 403 -29.70 4.07 -12.91
N GLY A 404 -28.79 3.65 -12.05
CA GLY A 404 -27.58 2.96 -12.44
C GLY A 404 -27.83 1.65 -13.20
N PHE A 405 -27.08 1.43 -14.26
CA PHE A 405 -27.14 0.21 -15.06
C PHE A 405 -26.22 -0.87 -14.46
N SER A 406 -26.64 -2.11 -14.58
CA SER A 406 -25.80 -3.25 -14.17
C SER A 406 -24.57 -3.43 -15.07
N ASN A 407 -24.69 -3.01 -16.34
CA ASN A 407 -23.59 -3.06 -17.29
C ASN A 407 -22.59 -1.93 -16.96
N HIS A 408 -21.33 -2.28 -16.74
CA HIS A 408 -20.26 -1.33 -16.34
C HIS A 408 -20.12 -0.17 -17.33
N ARG A 409 -20.17 -0.45 -18.64
CA ARG A 409 -20.01 0.58 -19.69
C ARG A 409 -21.19 1.54 -19.71
N LEU A 410 -22.42 1.04 -19.58
CA LEU A 410 -23.62 1.88 -19.54
C LEU A 410 -23.67 2.72 -18.27
N ASN A 411 -23.24 2.16 -17.15
CA ASN A 411 -23.15 2.88 -15.89
C ASN A 411 -22.11 4.00 -15.97
N LEU A 412 -20.95 3.73 -16.57
CA LEU A 412 -19.90 4.73 -16.79
C LEU A 412 -20.42 5.88 -17.67
N LEU A 413 -21.06 5.55 -18.79
CA LEU A 413 -21.67 6.55 -19.68
C LEU A 413 -22.68 7.42 -18.93
N SER A 414 -23.56 6.79 -18.17
CA SER A 414 -24.57 7.48 -17.36
C SER A 414 -23.91 8.46 -16.38
N ASN A 415 -22.86 8.02 -15.67
CA ASN A 415 -22.16 8.87 -14.70
C ASN A 415 -21.47 10.05 -15.37
N ILE A 416 -20.85 9.84 -16.54
CA ILE A 416 -20.24 10.93 -17.32
C ILE A 416 -21.31 11.95 -17.75
N ILE A 417 -22.43 11.46 -18.28
CA ILE A 417 -23.53 12.31 -18.78
C ILE A 417 -24.10 13.19 -17.66
N PHE A 418 -24.31 12.61 -16.48
CA PHE A 418 -24.93 13.31 -15.36
C PHE A 418 -23.93 13.96 -14.41
N ASN A 419 -22.66 14.06 -14.81
CA ASN A 419 -21.57 14.69 -14.04
C ASN A 419 -21.46 14.13 -12.61
N ARG A 420 -21.67 12.84 -12.46
CA ARG A 420 -21.49 12.11 -11.19
C ARG A 420 -20.07 11.57 -11.11
N THR A 421 -19.67 11.08 -9.93
CA THR A 421 -18.38 10.39 -9.76
C THR A 421 -18.28 9.26 -10.80
N SER A 422 -17.59 9.54 -11.88
CA SER A 422 -17.48 8.62 -13.01
C SER A 422 -16.21 7.76 -12.94
N PHE A 423 -15.22 8.20 -12.14
CA PHE A 423 -13.99 7.45 -11.90
C PHE A 423 -13.77 7.38 -10.38
N PRO A 424 -14.29 6.34 -9.71
CA PRO A 424 -14.14 6.20 -8.24
C PRO A 424 -12.83 5.52 -7.83
N GLY A 425 -11.89 5.30 -8.75
CA GLY A 425 -10.60 4.67 -8.52
C GLY A 425 -10.21 3.71 -9.62
N GLY A 426 -8.95 3.35 -9.67
CA GLY A 426 -8.38 2.46 -10.70
C GLY A 426 -8.67 0.97 -10.49
N ALA A 427 -9.10 0.57 -9.29
CA ALA A 427 -9.48 -0.82 -9.01
C ALA A 427 -10.94 -0.85 -8.60
N LEU A 428 -11.74 -1.62 -9.33
CA LEU A 428 -13.18 -1.76 -9.06
C LEU A 428 -13.57 -3.22 -9.10
N GLY A 429 -14.24 -3.65 -8.04
CA GLY A 429 -14.86 -4.97 -7.95
C GLY A 429 -16.30 -4.91 -8.46
N PHE A 430 -17.25 -4.90 -7.53
CA PHE A 430 -18.68 -4.77 -7.84
C PHE A 430 -19.06 -3.29 -7.92
N ASN A 431 -19.90 -2.92 -8.88
CA ASN A 431 -20.44 -1.56 -8.91
C ASN A 431 -21.58 -1.42 -7.88
N LEU A 432 -21.99 -0.19 -7.60
CA LEU A 432 -23.01 0.07 -6.57
C LEU A 432 -24.35 -0.64 -6.85
N SER A 433 -24.75 -0.73 -8.11
CA SER A 433 -26.00 -1.42 -8.50
C SER A 433 -25.88 -2.94 -8.21
N GLU A 434 -24.72 -3.53 -8.48
CA GLU A 434 -24.47 -4.93 -8.17
C GLU A 434 -24.46 -5.18 -6.67
N ILE A 435 -23.80 -4.31 -5.90
CA ILE A 435 -23.77 -4.41 -4.43
C ILE A 435 -25.19 -4.30 -3.87
N ASN A 436 -25.98 -3.33 -4.37
CA ASN A 436 -27.36 -3.14 -3.91
C ASN A 436 -28.24 -4.38 -4.15
N ARG A 437 -28.02 -5.11 -5.26
CA ARG A 437 -28.76 -6.35 -5.52
C ARG A 437 -28.23 -7.52 -4.68
N LEU A 438 -26.91 -7.56 -4.50
CA LEU A 438 -26.26 -8.69 -3.82
C LEU A 438 -26.47 -8.67 -2.30
N VAL A 439 -26.53 -7.46 -1.69
CA VAL A 439 -26.72 -7.33 -0.24
C VAL A 439 -28.18 -7.61 0.13
N GLU A 440 -28.39 -8.42 1.17
CA GLU A 440 -29.71 -8.76 1.66
C GLU A 440 -30.44 -7.48 2.12
N GLY A 441 -31.63 -7.23 1.58
CA GLY A 441 -32.38 -5.99 1.85
C GLY A 441 -31.88 -4.75 1.12
N GLY A 442 -30.82 -4.89 0.32
CA GLY A 442 -30.22 -3.78 -0.42
C GLY A 442 -29.33 -2.88 0.45
N ILE A 443 -28.75 -1.86 -0.17
CA ILE A 443 -27.94 -0.87 0.55
C ILE A 443 -28.91 0.06 1.29
N SER A 444 -28.87 0.06 2.62
CA SER A 444 -29.61 1.03 3.44
C SER A 444 -29.09 2.45 3.16
N GLU A 445 -29.91 3.46 3.43
CA GLU A 445 -29.65 4.86 3.07
C GLU A 445 -28.19 5.29 3.31
N ASN A 446 -27.44 5.39 2.21
CA ASN A 446 -26.10 5.98 2.10
C ASN A 446 -25.08 5.59 3.19
N PRO A 447 -24.57 4.33 3.19
CA PRO A 447 -23.38 4.04 4.01
C PRO A 447 -22.25 4.98 3.58
N SER A 448 -21.76 5.78 4.50
CA SER A 448 -20.75 6.82 4.21
C SER A 448 -19.49 6.25 3.54
N SER A 449 -19.11 5.02 3.93
CA SER A 449 -17.92 4.35 3.38
C SER A 449 -18.06 3.95 1.92
N LEU A 450 -19.27 3.55 1.48
CA LEU A 450 -19.54 3.23 0.06
C LEU A 450 -19.45 4.47 -0.84
N HIS A 451 -19.70 5.65 -0.28
CA HIS A 451 -19.67 6.94 -0.97
C HIS A 451 -18.40 7.75 -0.60
N TYR A 452 -17.38 7.08 -0.09
CA TYR A 452 -16.12 7.70 0.34
C TYR A 452 -15.55 8.67 -0.70
N VAL A 453 -15.63 8.31 -1.97
CA VAL A 453 -15.05 9.08 -3.08
C VAL A 453 -15.94 10.25 -3.52
N ASP A 454 -17.26 10.18 -3.30
CA ASP A 454 -18.21 11.12 -3.90
C ASP A 454 -18.01 12.56 -3.37
N SER A 455 -17.83 12.73 -2.05
CA SER A 455 -17.60 14.06 -1.47
C SER A 455 -16.27 14.66 -1.97
N LYS A 456 -15.25 13.83 -2.10
CA LYS A 456 -13.94 14.26 -2.61
C LYS A 456 -14.03 14.69 -4.08
N TRP A 457 -14.85 13.98 -4.86
CA TRP A 457 -15.13 14.34 -6.26
C TRP A 457 -15.74 15.74 -6.33
N ASP A 458 -16.78 15.99 -5.52
CA ASP A 458 -17.46 17.30 -5.50
C ASP A 458 -16.52 18.41 -5.08
N ASP A 459 -15.71 18.19 -4.04
CA ASP A 459 -14.72 19.16 -3.55
C ASP A 459 -13.68 19.47 -4.63
N TYR A 460 -13.11 18.43 -5.26
CA TYR A 460 -12.08 18.60 -6.27
C TYR A 460 -12.61 19.36 -7.50
N PHE A 461 -13.78 18.95 -8.02
CA PHE A 461 -14.34 19.56 -9.23
C PHE A 461 -15.04 20.92 -8.98
N SER A 462 -15.07 21.40 -7.73
CA SER A 462 -15.43 22.79 -7.44
C SER A 462 -14.25 23.75 -7.72
N ARG A 463 -13.04 23.24 -7.87
CA ARG A 463 -11.82 24.03 -8.16
C ARG A 463 -11.80 24.46 -9.62
N SER A 464 -11.24 25.67 -9.88
CA SER A 464 -11.08 26.20 -11.25
C SER A 464 -10.02 25.45 -12.07
N ASP A 465 -9.04 24.83 -11.40
CA ASP A 465 -7.93 24.09 -12.05
C ASP A 465 -8.16 22.58 -12.11
N ALA A 466 -9.39 22.11 -11.85
CA ALA A 466 -9.67 20.67 -11.80
C ALA A 466 -9.53 19.99 -13.17
N GLU A 467 -8.60 19.05 -13.28
CA GLU A 467 -8.41 18.19 -14.46
C GLU A 467 -8.85 16.75 -14.13
N LEU A 468 -9.61 16.12 -15.03
CA LEU A 468 -10.07 14.73 -14.83
C LEU A 468 -8.89 13.75 -14.75
N SER A 469 -7.87 13.96 -15.60
CA SER A 469 -6.67 13.13 -15.55
C SER A 469 -5.99 13.21 -14.19
N LYS A 470 -5.88 14.41 -13.63
CA LYS A 470 -5.29 14.61 -12.30
C LYS A 470 -6.13 13.94 -11.20
N TRP A 471 -7.47 14.06 -11.31
CA TRP A 471 -8.37 13.34 -10.39
C TRP A 471 -8.08 11.83 -10.36
N MET A 472 -7.84 11.22 -11.54
CA MET A 472 -7.57 9.77 -11.63
C MET A 472 -6.33 9.38 -10.83
N THR A 473 -5.25 10.17 -10.92
CA THR A 473 -4.04 9.98 -10.12
C THR A 473 -4.31 10.21 -8.63
N LEU A 474 -5.02 11.30 -8.29
CA LEU A 474 -5.29 11.68 -6.90
C LEU A 474 -6.11 10.63 -6.15
N VAL A 475 -7.17 10.11 -6.79
CA VAL A 475 -8.01 9.10 -6.14
C VAL A 475 -7.25 7.78 -5.96
N ASP A 476 -6.36 7.44 -6.89
CA ASP A 476 -5.52 6.24 -6.73
C ASP A 476 -4.42 6.43 -5.68
N LEU A 477 -3.89 7.64 -5.51
CA LEU A 477 -2.99 7.98 -4.39
C LEU A 477 -3.70 7.89 -3.04
N ASP A 478 -5.00 8.15 -3.01
CA ASP A 478 -5.80 8.12 -1.76
C ASP A 478 -6.29 6.72 -1.41
N ILE A 479 -6.59 5.87 -2.40
CA ILE A 479 -7.21 4.56 -2.18
C ILE A 479 -6.32 3.42 -2.67
N ARG A 480 -6.19 3.31 -4.01
CA ARG A 480 -5.61 2.11 -4.63
C ARG A 480 -4.15 1.88 -4.25
N LEU A 481 -3.34 2.93 -4.31
CA LEU A 481 -1.92 2.80 -3.99
C LEU A 481 -1.71 2.40 -2.52
N PRO A 482 -2.19 3.18 -1.52
CA PRO A 482 -1.88 2.81 -0.14
C PRO A 482 -2.60 1.56 0.36
N GLU A 483 -3.88 1.38 -0.01
CA GLU A 483 -4.73 0.37 0.64
C GLU A 483 -4.86 -0.92 -0.16
N LEU A 484 -4.45 -0.94 -1.44
CA LEU A 484 -4.47 -2.15 -2.26
C LEU A 484 -3.06 -2.54 -2.68
N LEU A 485 -2.37 -1.72 -3.47
CA LEU A 485 -1.10 -2.09 -4.11
C LEU A 485 0.06 -2.15 -3.10
N LEU A 486 0.26 -1.11 -2.32
CA LEU A 486 1.34 -1.05 -1.33
C LEU A 486 1.05 -1.97 -0.14
N MET A 487 -0.23 -2.10 0.24
CA MET A 487 -0.64 -2.99 1.32
C MET A 487 -0.30 -4.45 0.99
N ARG A 488 -0.69 -4.95 -0.20
CA ARG A 488 -0.34 -6.33 -0.62
C ARG A 488 1.18 -6.50 -0.72
N MET A 489 1.86 -5.48 -1.24
CA MET A 489 3.33 -5.49 -1.39
C MET A 489 4.00 -5.65 -0.02
N ASP A 490 3.68 -4.77 0.94
CA ASP A 490 4.27 -4.83 2.27
C ASP A 490 3.92 -6.15 2.98
N LYS A 491 2.61 -6.47 3.06
CA LYS A 491 2.14 -7.62 3.87
C LYS A 491 2.68 -8.94 3.35
N LEU A 492 2.62 -9.18 2.04
CA LEU A 492 2.97 -10.49 1.47
C LEU A 492 4.48 -10.69 1.33
N VAL A 493 5.21 -9.66 0.94
CA VAL A 493 6.68 -9.76 0.79
C VAL A 493 7.36 -9.82 2.16
N MET A 494 6.83 -9.08 3.16
CA MET A 494 7.37 -9.12 4.52
C MET A 494 7.16 -10.46 5.24
N GLN A 495 6.29 -11.35 4.73
CA GLN A 495 6.19 -12.71 5.28
C GLN A 495 7.53 -13.44 5.20
N SER A 496 8.39 -13.05 4.29
CA SER A 496 9.74 -13.62 4.14
C SER A 496 10.84 -12.72 4.73
N GLY A 497 10.47 -11.64 5.42
CA GLY A 497 11.43 -10.69 5.94
C GLY A 497 12.21 -9.99 4.83
N VAL A 498 11.51 -9.49 3.81
CA VAL A 498 12.09 -8.74 2.69
C VAL A 498 11.36 -7.39 2.59
N GLU A 499 12.17 -6.32 2.56
CA GLU A 499 11.68 -4.94 2.41
C GLU A 499 11.54 -4.56 0.95
N THR A 500 10.40 -4.00 0.57
CA THR A 500 10.22 -3.39 -0.75
C THR A 500 10.40 -1.87 -0.65
N ARG A 501 11.05 -1.29 -1.65
CA ARG A 501 11.26 0.16 -1.82
C ARG A 501 10.70 0.58 -3.18
N VAL A 502 10.00 1.72 -3.21
CA VAL A 502 9.19 2.15 -4.36
C VAL A 502 9.67 3.51 -4.89
N PRO A 503 10.69 3.54 -5.77
CA PRO A 503 11.28 4.82 -6.22
C PRO A 503 10.30 5.78 -6.89
N PHE A 504 9.31 5.29 -7.64
CA PHE A 504 8.32 6.16 -8.28
C PHE A 504 7.45 6.89 -7.24
N LEU A 505 7.39 6.36 -6.01
CA LEU A 505 6.56 6.94 -4.95
C LEU A 505 7.37 7.76 -3.93
N ASP A 506 8.54 8.23 -4.32
CA ASP A 506 9.26 9.27 -3.57
C ASP A 506 8.37 10.52 -3.53
N HIS A 507 8.15 11.09 -2.33
CA HIS A 507 7.19 12.20 -2.22
C HIS A 507 7.58 13.42 -3.07
N LYS A 508 8.89 13.70 -3.22
CA LYS A 508 9.34 14.83 -4.06
C LYS A 508 8.97 14.60 -5.52
N LEU A 509 9.11 13.36 -6.00
CA LEU A 509 8.71 12.99 -7.35
C LEU A 509 7.18 13.07 -7.51
N VAL A 510 6.43 12.51 -6.55
CA VAL A 510 4.97 12.55 -6.55
C VAL A 510 4.47 14.01 -6.56
N GLU A 511 4.98 14.84 -5.64
CA GLU A 511 4.62 16.26 -5.55
C GLU A 511 4.87 16.97 -6.88
N PHE A 512 6.03 16.73 -7.48
CA PHE A 512 6.36 17.35 -8.77
C PHE A 512 5.37 16.91 -9.87
N VAL A 513 5.11 15.61 -10.01
CA VAL A 513 4.19 15.08 -11.03
C VAL A 513 2.78 15.67 -10.85
N LEU A 514 2.36 15.90 -9.61
CA LEU A 514 1.05 16.51 -9.34
C LEU A 514 0.95 17.95 -9.84
N THR A 515 2.08 18.65 -10.01
CA THR A 515 2.08 20.02 -10.57
C THR A 515 2.18 20.04 -12.11
N VAL A 516 2.54 18.92 -12.76
CA VAL A 516 2.73 18.87 -14.21
C VAL A 516 1.35 18.86 -14.92
N PRO A 517 1.10 19.78 -15.88
CA PRO A 517 -0.21 19.82 -16.54
C PRO A 517 -0.44 18.64 -17.50
N GLU A 518 -1.72 18.30 -17.71
CA GLU A 518 -2.15 17.21 -18.60
C GLU A 518 -1.52 17.27 -19.99
N LYS A 519 -1.39 18.48 -20.56
CA LYS A 519 -0.81 18.68 -21.90
C LYS A 519 0.63 18.14 -22.01
N ILE A 520 1.35 18.06 -20.90
CA ILE A 520 2.72 17.51 -20.86
C ILE A 520 2.67 16.01 -20.52
N LEU A 521 1.91 15.63 -19.50
CA LEU A 521 1.82 14.23 -19.06
C LEU A 521 1.23 13.31 -20.14
N LEU A 522 0.31 13.84 -20.95
CA LEU A 522 -0.43 13.09 -22.00
C LEU A 522 -0.25 13.72 -23.38
N ASN A 523 0.97 14.17 -23.69
CA ASN A 523 1.29 14.86 -24.95
C ASN A 523 1.22 13.95 -26.20
N LYS A 524 1.08 12.63 -26.01
CA LYS A 524 0.95 11.63 -27.09
C LYS A 524 -0.17 10.64 -26.76
N SER A 525 -0.70 9.97 -27.79
CA SER A 525 -1.78 8.98 -27.64
C SER A 525 -1.28 7.60 -27.17
N THR A 526 -0.27 7.57 -26.34
CA THR A 526 0.32 6.34 -25.81
C THR A 526 0.35 6.41 -24.28
N THR A 527 0.48 5.25 -23.64
CA THR A 527 0.67 5.20 -22.19
C THR A 527 2.05 5.76 -21.81
N LYS A 528 2.11 6.47 -20.69
CA LYS A 528 3.36 7.00 -20.08
C LYS A 528 4.24 7.81 -21.05
N PRO A 529 3.71 8.75 -21.85
CA PRO A 529 4.56 9.40 -22.87
C PRO A 529 5.76 10.15 -22.26
N LEU A 530 5.58 10.87 -21.16
CA LEU A 530 6.66 11.61 -20.51
C LEU A 530 7.73 10.65 -19.95
N LEU A 531 7.31 9.58 -19.26
CA LEU A 531 8.24 8.59 -18.71
C LEU A 531 8.98 7.83 -19.81
N LYS A 532 8.29 7.48 -20.91
CA LYS A 532 8.92 6.84 -22.07
C LYS A 532 10.00 7.72 -22.69
N ASN A 533 9.73 9.02 -22.78
CA ASN A 533 10.70 9.99 -23.32
C ASN A 533 12.01 9.96 -22.51
N ILE A 534 11.91 10.00 -21.20
CA ILE A 534 13.06 9.92 -20.29
C ILE A 534 13.76 8.56 -20.41
N ALA A 535 12.99 7.48 -20.44
CA ALA A 535 13.53 6.12 -20.48
C ALA A 535 14.42 5.87 -21.71
N ARG A 536 14.17 6.59 -22.84
CA ARG A 536 14.98 6.46 -24.06
C ARG A 536 16.44 6.84 -23.86
N ASN A 537 16.74 7.63 -22.82
CA ASN A 537 18.12 7.97 -22.44
C ASN A 537 18.83 6.80 -21.76
N HIS A 538 18.12 5.77 -21.31
CA HIS A 538 18.64 4.75 -20.39
C HIS A 538 18.51 3.31 -20.87
N ILE A 539 17.39 2.94 -21.52
CA ILE A 539 17.09 1.54 -21.85
C ILE A 539 16.62 1.41 -23.32
N PRO A 540 16.74 0.21 -23.92
CA PRO A 540 16.37 0.00 -25.32
C PRO A 540 14.90 0.27 -25.64
N ASN A 541 14.64 0.80 -26.82
CA ASN A 541 13.29 1.07 -27.31
C ASN A 541 12.39 -0.18 -27.31
N LYS A 542 12.95 -1.36 -27.53
CA LYS A 542 12.19 -2.62 -27.51
C LYS A 542 11.51 -2.86 -26.14
N ILE A 543 12.14 -2.45 -25.06
CA ILE A 543 11.54 -2.53 -23.70
C ILE A 543 10.47 -1.43 -23.56
N ILE A 544 10.81 -0.20 -23.99
CA ILE A 544 9.98 1.00 -23.80
C ILE A 544 8.65 0.89 -24.56
N ASP A 545 8.71 0.45 -25.82
CA ASP A 545 7.56 0.47 -26.73
C ASP A 545 6.71 -0.80 -26.67
N ARG A 546 7.11 -1.77 -25.85
CA ARG A 546 6.34 -2.99 -25.62
C ARG A 546 4.95 -2.67 -25.03
N PRO A 547 3.88 -3.29 -25.53
CA PRO A 547 2.56 -3.11 -24.92
C PRO A 547 2.56 -3.50 -23.45
N LYS A 548 1.88 -2.71 -22.64
CA LYS A 548 1.75 -2.95 -21.20
C LYS A 548 1.06 -4.29 -20.96
N GLN A 549 1.71 -5.18 -20.23
CA GLN A 549 1.13 -6.41 -19.71
C GLN A 549 1.04 -6.28 -18.20
N GLY A 550 -0.17 -6.44 -17.66
CA GLY A 550 -0.36 -6.36 -16.21
C GLY A 550 0.18 -7.60 -15.51
N PHE A 551 0.77 -7.43 -14.36
CA PHE A 551 1.14 -8.54 -13.50
C PHE A 551 -0.16 -9.19 -13.00
N ARG A 552 -0.33 -10.49 -13.22
CA ARG A 552 -1.58 -11.23 -12.96
C ARG A 552 -1.28 -12.58 -12.35
N ALA A 553 -2.30 -13.21 -11.76
CA ALA A 553 -2.24 -14.59 -11.30
C ALA A 553 -3.39 -15.39 -11.95
N PRO A 554 -3.21 -16.71 -12.20
CA PRO A 554 -4.23 -17.52 -12.86
C PRO A 554 -5.35 -17.95 -11.90
N ILE A 555 -5.94 -16.99 -11.20
CA ILE A 555 -6.87 -17.25 -10.11
C ILE A 555 -8.12 -18.01 -10.58
N GLY A 556 -8.60 -17.70 -11.79
CA GLY A 556 -9.73 -18.42 -12.37
C GLY A 556 -9.44 -19.90 -12.58
N GLU A 557 -8.25 -20.20 -13.08
CA GLU A 557 -7.85 -21.61 -13.32
C GLU A 557 -7.66 -22.34 -11.99
N TRP A 558 -7.13 -21.65 -10.97
CA TRP A 558 -6.93 -22.24 -9.65
C TRP A 558 -8.26 -22.51 -8.93
N ILE A 559 -9.24 -21.59 -9.03
CA ILE A 559 -10.58 -21.77 -8.45
C ILE A 559 -11.27 -23.01 -9.06
N LYS A 560 -11.16 -23.19 -10.39
CA LYS A 560 -11.77 -24.34 -11.11
C LYS A 560 -11.28 -25.69 -10.56
N LYS A 561 -10.06 -25.76 -10.05
CA LYS A 561 -9.47 -27.03 -9.56
C LYS A 561 -10.07 -27.48 -8.23
N ASP A 562 -10.71 -26.61 -7.47
CA ASP A 562 -11.27 -26.96 -6.15
C ASP A 562 -12.54 -26.13 -5.87
N ILE A 563 -13.43 -26.09 -6.86
CA ILE A 563 -14.55 -25.16 -6.91
C ILE A 563 -15.51 -25.34 -5.72
N ASP A 564 -15.78 -26.58 -5.33
CA ASP A 564 -16.71 -26.88 -4.23
C ASP A 564 -16.18 -26.32 -2.90
N TYR A 565 -14.90 -26.51 -2.62
CA TYR A 565 -14.23 -25.98 -1.42
C TYR A 565 -14.42 -24.45 -1.34
N PHE A 566 -14.15 -23.77 -2.44
CA PHE A 566 -14.24 -22.30 -2.47
C PHE A 566 -15.68 -21.80 -2.32
N TYR A 567 -16.62 -22.46 -3.00
CA TYR A 567 -18.04 -22.07 -2.95
C TYR A 567 -18.62 -22.33 -1.56
N ASP A 568 -18.25 -23.45 -0.93
CA ASP A 568 -18.68 -23.78 0.42
C ASP A 568 -18.20 -22.73 1.43
N SER A 569 -16.99 -22.20 1.26
CA SER A 569 -16.50 -21.12 2.14
C SER A 569 -17.37 -19.87 2.05
N VAL A 570 -17.82 -19.50 0.84
CA VAL A 570 -18.68 -18.33 0.64
C VAL A 570 -20.09 -18.56 1.22
N LYS A 571 -20.63 -19.78 1.03
CA LYS A 571 -21.95 -20.13 1.58
C LYS A 571 -21.92 -20.10 3.12
N SER A 572 -20.91 -20.71 3.72
CA SER A 572 -20.75 -20.72 5.19
C SER A 572 -20.65 -19.32 5.76
N PHE A 573 -19.86 -18.46 5.13
CA PHE A 573 -19.78 -17.04 5.50
C PHE A 573 -21.17 -16.39 5.47
N ASN A 574 -21.93 -16.63 4.39
CA ASN A 574 -23.24 -15.99 4.25
C ASN A 574 -24.28 -16.54 5.24
N GLU A 575 -24.17 -17.82 5.60
CA GLU A 575 -25.02 -18.43 6.65
C GLU A 575 -24.75 -17.78 8.01
N GLU A 576 -23.50 -17.42 8.28
CA GLU A 576 -23.09 -16.79 9.54
C GLU A 576 -23.48 -15.31 9.62
N ILE A 577 -23.15 -14.54 8.59
CA ILE A 577 -23.27 -13.06 8.61
C ILE A 577 -24.59 -12.57 8.02
N ASN A 578 -25.20 -13.37 7.13
CA ASN A 578 -26.41 -13.04 6.40
C ASN A 578 -26.28 -11.70 5.64
N LEU A 579 -25.11 -11.50 5.00
CA LEU A 579 -24.84 -10.25 4.28
C LEU A 579 -25.49 -10.23 2.89
N PHE A 580 -25.51 -11.39 2.23
CA PHE A 580 -25.88 -11.50 0.82
C PHE A 580 -27.21 -12.19 0.61
N ASN A 581 -27.98 -11.69 -0.34
CA ASN A 581 -29.15 -12.39 -0.87
C ASN A 581 -28.69 -13.68 -1.55
N THR A 582 -29.18 -14.82 -1.08
CA THR A 582 -28.74 -16.16 -1.53
C THR A 582 -28.92 -16.37 -3.04
N LYS A 583 -30.03 -15.88 -3.61
CA LYS A 583 -30.32 -16.02 -5.05
C LYS A 583 -29.28 -15.25 -5.89
N GLU A 584 -29.01 -14.01 -5.50
CA GLU A 584 -28.05 -13.16 -6.21
C GLU A 584 -26.62 -13.66 -6.03
N LEU A 585 -26.27 -14.12 -4.82
CA LEU A 585 -24.98 -14.75 -4.54
C LEU A 585 -24.74 -15.95 -5.46
N ASN A 586 -25.74 -16.84 -5.59
CA ASN A 586 -25.65 -18.00 -6.47
C ASN A 586 -25.47 -17.63 -7.95
N LYS A 587 -26.06 -16.51 -8.38
CA LYS A 587 -25.85 -16.00 -9.75
C LYS A 587 -24.36 -15.62 -9.98
N VAL A 588 -23.74 -14.99 -9.00
CA VAL A 588 -22.31 -14.63 -9.10
C VAL A 588 -21.44 -15.91 -9.10
N LEU A 589 -21.71 -16.84 -8.18
CA LEU A 589 -20.91 -18.06 -8.06
C LEU A 589 -21.05 -18.95 -9.30
N ASN A 590 -22.21 -18.98 -9.94
CA ASN A 590 -22.44 -19.79 -11.15
C ASN A 590 -22.12 -19.03 -12.45
N GLY A 591 -21.79 -17.75 -12.37
CA GLY A 591 -21.41 -16.93 -13.52
C GLY A 591 -20.02 -17.25 -14.07
N SER A 592 -19.59 -16.46 -15.06
CA SER A 592 -18.29 -16.65 -15.72
C SER A 592 -17.20 -15.72 -15.20
N ASP A 593 -17.52 -14.76 -14.30
CA ASP A 593 -16.58 -13.76 -13.80
C ASP A 593 -15.80 -14.31 -12.59
N TYR A 594 -14.66 -14.94 -12.87
CA TYR A 594 -13.80 -15.55 -11.83
C TYR A 594 -13.14 -14.51 -10.93
N GLN A 595 -12.97 -13.26 -11.39
CA GLN A 595 -12.44 -12.18 -10.54
C GLN A 595 -13.44 -11.87 -9.41
N LYS A 596 -14.72 -11.72 -9.75
CA LYS A 596 -15.77 -11.47 -8.74
C LYS A 596 -15.93 -12.63 -7.76
N LYS A 597 -15.78 -13.86 -8.26
CA LYS A 597 -15.77 -15.04 -7.38
C LYS A 597 -14.61 -14.96 -6.38
N TRP A 598 -13.43 -14.61 -6.85
CA TRP A 598 -12.26 -14.46 -5.99
C TRP A 598 -12.50 -13.41 -4.88
N TYR A 599 -13.12 -12.28 -5.21
CA TYR A 599 -13.38 -11.25 -4.21
C TYR A 599 -14.27 -11.78 -3.08
N LEU A 600 -15.30 -12.56 -3.41
CA LEU A 600 -16.19 -13.19 -2.42
C LEU A 600 -15.47 -14.27 -1.62
N ILE A 601 -14.70 -15.11 -2.29
CA ILE A 601 -13.91 -16.20 -1.66
C ILE A 601 -12.92 -15.58 -0.66
N ASN A 602 -12.19 -14.55 -1.10
CA ASN A 602 -11.19 -13.89 -0.26
C ASN A 602 -11.82 -13.27 0.99
N LEU A 603 -12.97 -12.57 0.82
CA LEU A 603 -13.71 -12.00 1.95
C LEU A 603 -14.13 -13.10 2.94
N SER A 604 -14.69 -14.19 2.42
CA SER A 604 -15.21 -15.29 3.25
C SER A 604 -14.10 -15.96 4.05
N GLN A 605 -12.97 -16.25 3.39
CA GLN A 605 -11.83 -16.90 4.04
C GLN A 605 -11.15 -15.95 5.05
N TRP A 606 -11.05 -14.66 4.71
CA TRP A 606 -10.51 -13.66 5.63
C TRP A 606 -11.37 -13.57 6.89
N HIS A 607 -12.69 -13.49 6.74
CA HIS A 607 -13.62 -13.43 7.88
C HIS A 607 -13.49 -14.69 8.76
N ALA A 608 -13.52 -15.87 8.14
CA ALA A 608 -13.42 -17.15 8.85
C ALA A 608 -12.12 -17.26 9.67
N SER A 609 -11.03 -16.67 9.17
CA SER A 609 -9.74 -16.69 9.87
C SER A 609 -9.74 -15.87 11.16
N ARG A 610 -10.67 -14.93 11.32
CA ARG A 610 -10.82 -14.11 12.52
C ARG A 610 -11.81 -14.66 13.55
N UNK A 611 -12.55 -15.24 13.07
CA UNK A 611 -13.46 -15.83 13.87
C UNK A 611 -12.94 -16.89 14.67
N VAL A 612 -11.91 -17.46 14.27
CA VAL A 612 -11.30 -18.59 14.97
C VAL A 612 -10.34 -18.10 16.09
N GLN A 613 -9.88 -16.89 16.05
CA GLN A 613 -8.92 -16.31 17.01
C GLN A 613 -9.60 -15.89 18.32
#